data_de7ed59d76f57df3c9ee1c128529ea60
#
_entry.id   de7ed59d76f57df3c9ee1c128529ea60
#
_cell.length_a   1.000
_cell.length_b   1.000
_cell.length_c   1.000
_cell.angle_alpha   90.00
_cell.angle_beta   90.00
_cell.angle_gamma   90.00
#
_symmetry.space_group_name_H-M   'P 1'
#
loop_
_entity.id
_entity.type
_entity.pdbx_description
1 polymer ?
#
loop_
_entity_poly.entity_id
_entity_poly.type
_entity_poly.pdbx_seq_one_letter_code
_entity_poly.pdbx_strand_id
1 'polypeptide(L)'
;MKTQRTPSHDTTLGVRTMAKEYDYLLKVLLVGDSDVGKQEILSGLDDGSTESPFCSGSGTAHKTTTILLDGKRVKLQIWDTSGQGRFCTIIRSYSRGAQGIILVYDITNKWSFDGLNRWLKEVEEHAPGVPKVLVGNRLHLAFKRQVAAKQAELYASRNKMACFEISPLCDFNIRESFCELARMALHRNGMERIWRTNKVLSLQELCCRSICRRTNVYTIDSLPLPPSVKSYLRSYALTSSQCLNTVLNNSASIAKNLKSKTATSYHLKHNVRNGCVIS
;
A
#
# COMPACT_ATOMS: atom_id res chain seq x y z
N MET A 1 14.44 51.98 -58.41
CA MET A 1 15.10 50.95 -57.61
C MET A 1 14.51 51.01 -56.24
N LYS A 2 13.58 50.07 -55.91
CA LYS A 2 12.98 49.92 -54.57
C LYS A 2 13.50 48.61 -53.94
N THR A 3 14.35 48.76 -52.98
CA THR A 3 14.91 47.65 -52.21
C THR A 3 13.83 47.16 -51.17
N GLN A 4 13.36 45.96 -51.38
CA GLN A 4 12.46 45.26 -50.39
C GLN A 4 13.34 44.64 -49.30
N ARG A 5 13.04 44.98 -48.03
CA ARG A 5 13.59 44.30 -46.84
C ARG A 5 12.68 43.11 -46.54
N THR A 6 13.26 41.94 -46.48
CA THR A 6 12.65 40.71 -45.98
C THR A 6 12.66 40.70 -44.45
N PRO A 7 11.60 40.27 -43.77
CA PRO A 7 11.61 40.11 -42.32
C PRO A 7 12.32 38.81 -41.93
N SER A 8 13.28 38.93 -41.02
CA SER A 8 13.97 37.82 -40.38
C SER A 8 13.00 37.08 -39.47
N HIS A 9 12.74 35.80 -39.75
CA HIS A 9 12.06 34.85 -38.85
C HIS A 9 12.99 34.53 -37.68
N ASP A 10 12.68 35.11 -36.54
CA ASP A 10 13.29 34.74 -35.26
C ASP A 10 12.57 33.47 -34.74
N THR A 11 13.18 32.31 -35.03
CA THR A 11 12.69 31.02 -34.57
C THR A 11 13.29 30.77 -33.19
N THR A 12 12.71 31.35 -32.17
CA THR A 12 12.96 30.96 -30.78
C THR A 12 12.35 29.56 -30.54
N LEU A 13 13.19 28.55 -30.72
CA LEU A 13 12.90 27.18 -30.26
C LEU A 13 12.78 27.21 -28.76
N GLY A 14 11.54 27.39 -28.27
CA GLY A 14 11.18 27.17 -26.88
C GLY A 14 11.45 25.71 -26.52
N VAL A 15 12.54 25.45 -25.84
CA VAL A 15 12.78 24.16 -25.17
C VAL A 15 11.66 24.00 -24.14
N ARG A 16 10.58 23.30 -24.52
CA ARG A 16 9.59 22.78 -23.58
C ARG A 16 10.31 21.78 -22.68
N THR A 17 10.78 22.23 -21.54
CA THR A 17 11.15 21.33 -20.44
C THR A 17 9.89 20.56 -20.09
N MET A 18 9.82 19.31 -20.55
CA MET A 18 8.79 18.36 -20.13
C MET A 18 8.85 18.29 -18.62
N ALA A 19 7.84 18.81 -17.95
CA ALA A 19 7.74 18.71 -16.50
C ALA A 19 7.78 17.23 -16.13
N LYS A 20 8.72 16.85 -15.26
CA LYS A 20 8.93 15.47 -14.84
C LYS A 20 7.63 14.96 -14.22
N GLU A 21 7.02 13.98 -14.85
CA GLU A 21 5.69 13.48 -14.50
C GLU A 21 5.66 12.74 -13.15
N TYR A 22 6.81 12.25 -12.69
CA TYR A 22 6.99 11.54 -11.43
C TYR A 22 8.35 11.89 -10.79
N ASP A 23 8.43 11.73 -9.48
CA ASP A 23 9.66 11.95 -8.71
C ASP A 23 10.53 10.68 -8.70
N TYR A 24 9.90 9.50 -8.59
CA TYR A 24 10.57 8.20 -8.52
C TYR A 24 9.89 7.17 -9.39
N LEU A 25 10.71 6.25 -9.91
CA LEU A 25 10.25 5.07 -10.64
C LEU A 25 10.70 3.83 -9.89
N LEU A 26 9.75 2.95 -9.54
CA LEU A 26 10.01 1.69 -8.85
C LEU A 26 9.52 0.52 -9.70
N LYS A 27 10.39 -0.46 -9.88
CA LYS A 27 10.05 -1.76 -10.46
C LYS A 27 9.58 -2.70 -9.37
N VAL A 28 8.34 -3.16 -9.46
CA VAL A 28 7.68 -4.06 -8.50
C VAL A 28 7.33 -5.38 -9.19
N LEU A 29 7.62 -6.50 -8.54
CA LEU A 29 7.17 -7.81 -8.98
C LEU A 29 5.95 -8.25 -8.17
N LEU A 30 4.97 -8.81 -8.87
CA LEU A 30 3.80 -9.46 -8.29
C LEU A 30 3.94 -10.96 -8.45
N VAL A 31 4.17 -11.68 -7.35
CA VAL A 31 4.59 -13.08 -7.31
C VAL A 31 3.58 -13.91 -6.52
N GLY A 32 3.27 -15.10 -6.99
CA GLY A 32 2.34 -16.04 -6.36
C GLY A 32 1.79 -17.02 -7.38
N ASP A 33 1.05 -18.02 -6.93
CA ASP A 33 0.45 -19.04 -7.80
C ASP A 33 -0.53 -18.43 -8.83
N SER A 34 -0.86 -19.17 -9.87
CA SER A 34 -1.66 -18.63 -11.00
C SER A 34 -3.03 -18.13 -10.55
N ASP A 35 -3.67 -18.83 -9.63
CA ASP A 35 -5.08 -18.64 -9.27
C ASP A 35 -5.32 -17.71 -8.08
N VAL A 36 -4.27 -17.07 -7.55
CA VAL A 36 -4.39 -16.17 -6.37
C VAL A 36 -5.02 -14.82 -6.68
N GLY A 37 -5.38 -14.54 -7.95
CA GLY A 37 -6.04 -13.30 -8.34
C GLY A 37 -5.11 -12.10 -8.52
N LYS A 38 -3.88 -12.30 -9.01
CA LYS A 38 -2.95 -11.19 -9.28
C LYS A 38 -3.52 -10.17 -10.27
N GLN A 39 -4.25 -10.60 -11.27
CA GLN A 39 -4.92 -9.73 -12.25
C GLN A 39 -6.04 -8.89 -11.59
N GLU A 40 -6.76 -9.45 -10.62
CA GLU A 40 -7.79 -8.74 -9.85
C GLU A 40 -7.15 -7.57 -9.09
N ILE A 41 -5.97 -7.79 -8.49
CA ILE A 41 -5.21 -6.75 -7.78
C ILE A 41 -4.78 -5.62 -8.73
N LEU A 42 -4.29 -6.00 -9.90
CA LEU A 42 -3.87 -5.02 -10.92
C LEU A 42 -5.04 -4.18 -11.41
N SER A 43 -6.20 -4.78 -11.60
CA SER A 43 -7.43 -4.05 -11.99
C SER A 43 -7.87 -3.05 -10.92
N GLY A 44 -7.74 -3.39 -9.64
CA GLY A 44 -8.06 -2.49 -8.52
C GLY A 44 -7.11 -1.30 -8.35
N LEU A 45 -6.01 -1.24 -9.08
CA LEU A 45 -5.08 -0.11 -9.06
C LEU A 45 -5.36 0.94 -10.16
N ASP A 46 -6.42 0.79 -10.94
CA ASP A 46 -6.74 1.75 -12.00
C ASP A 46 -7.30 3.04 -11.43
N ASP A 47 -6.60 4.14 -11.66
CA ASP A 47 -7.01 5.50 -11.29
C ASP A 47 -7.93 6.15 -12.34
N GLY A 48 -8.43 5.40 -13.31
CA GLY A 48 -9.18 5.96 -14.45
C GLY A 48 -8.32 6.86 -15.36
N SER A 49 -7.03 6.97 -15.13
CA SER A 49 -6.11 7.66 -16.03
C SER A 49 -5.86 6.78 -17.24
N THR A 50 -6.27 7.27 -18.40
CA THR A 50 -6.29 6.65 -19.71
C THR A 50 -4.90 6.43 -20.33
N GLU A 51 -3.91 6.01 -19.57
CA GLU A 51 -2.73 5.41 -20.20
C GLU A 51 -3.03 3.92 -20.39
N SER A 52 -3.33 3.59 -21.64
CA SER A 52 -3.67 2.26 -22.14
C SER A 52 -2.87 1.15 -21.44
N PRO A 53 -3.54 0.15 -20.85
CA PRO A 53 -2.87 -0.92 -20.12
C PRO A 53 -2.05 -1.87 -21.02
N PHE A 54 -2.04 -1.64 -22.31
CA PHE A 54 -1.38 -2.49 -23.28
C PHE A 54 -0.54 -1.65 -24.24
N CYS A 55 0.69 -1.31 -23.85
CA CYS A 55 1.72 -1.13 -24.87
C CYS A 55 2.00 -2.49 -25.50
N SER A 56 1.11 -2.92 -26.37
CA SER A 56 1.25 -4.07 -27.25
C SER A 56 2.35 -3.83 -28.27
N GLY A 57 3.59 -4.07 -27.89
CA GLY A 57 4.70 -3.96 -28.83
C GLY A 57 5.88 -4.86 -28.48
N SER A 58 6.04 -5.24 -27.23
CA SER A 58 7.25 -5.98 -26.80
C SER A 58 6.98 -7.15 -25.85
N GLY A 59 5.83 -7.80 -25.89
CA GLY A 59 5.61 -9.10 -25.23
C GLY A 59 5.77 -9.17 -23.69
N THR A 60 6.01 -8.05 -23.02
CA THR A 60 6.22 -8.00 -21.58
C THR A 60 5.09 -7.22 -20.91
N ALA A 61 4.14 -7.97 -20.34
CA ALA A 61 3.00 -7.38 -19.65
C ALA A 61 3.45 -6.76 -18.32
N HIS A 62 3.59 -5.45 -18.27
CA HIS A 62 3.70 -4.71 -17.02
C HIS A 62 2.63 -3.63 -16.97
N LYS A 63 2.09 -3.40 -15.79
CA LYS A 63 1.15 -2.31 -15.53
C LYS A 63 1.90 -1.16 -14.88
N THR A 64 1.56 0.06 -15.28
CA THR A 64 2.11 1.27 -14.70
C THR A 64 1.02 2.03 -13.96
N THR A 65 1.28 2.42 -12.73
CA THR A 65 0.41 3.30 -11.93
C THR A 65 1.25 4.30 -11.16
N THR A 66 0.67 5.43 -10.77
CA THR A 66 1.36 6.44 -9.97
C THR A 66 0.67 6.59 -8.63
N ILE A 67 1.43 6.44 -7.56
CA ILE A 67 0.96 6.66 -6.19
C ILE A 67 1.56 7.94 -5.63
N LEU A 68 0.82 8.58 -4.73
CA LEU A 68 1.32 9.71 -3.97
C LEU A 68 1.83 9.22 -2.60
N LEU A 69 3.13 9.34 -2.38
CA LEU A 69 3.78 8.95 -1.12
C LEU A 69 4.47 10.16 -0.50
N ASP A 70 4.00 10.60 0.67
CA ASP A 70 4.55 11.75 1.40
C ASP A 70 4.74 13.01 0.52
N GLY A 71 3.78 13.26 -0.37
CA GLY A 71 3.79 14.40 -1.30
C GLY A 71 4.68 14.23 -2.52
N LYS A 72 5.23 13.02 -2.75
CA LYS A 72 6.02 12.66 -3.93
C LYS A 72 5.26 11.70 -4.83
N ARG A 73 5.35 11.93 -6.12
CA ARG A 73 4.76 11.05 -7.13
C ARG A 73 5.72 9.90 -7.41
N VAL A 74 5.29 8.70 -7.06
CA VAL A 74 6.06 7.46 -7.26
C VAL A 74 5.37 6.66 -8.35
N LYS A 75 6.02 6.53 -9.50
CA LYS A 75 5.56 5.70 -10.60
C LYS A 75 5.98 4.27 -10.35
N LEU A 76 5.01 3.35 -10.31
CA LEU A 76 5.22 1.92 -10.11
C LEU A 76 5.10 1.22 -11.46
N GLN A 77 6.12 0.47 -11.83
CA GLN A 77 6.06 -0.51 -12.92
C GLN A 77 5.85 -1.88 -12.30
N ILE A 78 4.65 -2.43 -12.41
CA ILE A 78 4.25 -3.69 -11.79
C ILE A 78 4.29 -4.79 -12.83
N TRP A 79 5.17 -5.77 -12.60
CA TRP A 79 5.37 -6.92 -13.46
C TRP A 79 4.64 -8.12 -12.89
N ASP A 80 3.62 -8.58 -13.61
CA ASP A 80 2.88 -9.77 -13.25
C ASP A 80 3.61 -11.02 -13.76
N THR A 81 3.82 -11.97 -12.86
CA THR A 81 4.43 -13.25 -13.18
C THR A 81 3.41 -14.29 -13.68
N SER A 82 2.14 -13.92 -13.82
CA SER A 82 1.09 -14.79 -14.32
C SER A 82 1.21 -15.03 -15.83
N GLY A 83 0.94 -16.23 -16.29
CA GLY A 83 0.70 -16.51 -17.71
C GLY A 83 1.85 -17.08 -18.54
N GLN A 84 3.05 -17.24 -17.98
CA GLN A 84 4.15 -17.88 -18.71
C GLN A 84 4.62 -19.15 -17.97
N GLY A 85 4.20 -20.28 -18.45
CA GLY A 85 4.21 -21.62 -17.86
C GLY A 85 5.51 -22.26 -17.33
N ARG A 86 6.55 -21.47 -16.94
CA ARG A 86 7.74 -21.98 -16.28
C ARG A 86 8.20 -21.01 -15.19
N PHE A 87 7.78 -21.30 -13.97
CA PHE A 87 7.90 -20.46 -12.77
C PHE A 87 9.30 -19.86 -12.52
N CYS A 88 10.35 -20.64 -12.61
CA CYS A 88 11.72 -20.20 -12.30
C CYS A 88 12.30 -19.23 -13.34
N THR A 89 11.99 -19.42 -14.61
CA THR A 89 12.55 -18.61 -15.70
C THR A 89 12.06 -17.16 -15.64
N ILE A 90 10.83 -16.95 -15.18
CA ILE A 90 10.19 -15.65 -15.12
C ILE A 90 10.81 -14.81 -13.99
N ILE A 91 10.92 -15.37 -12.80
CA ILE A 91 11.53 -14.66 -11.67
C ILE A 91 12.96 -14.28 -12.02
N ARG A 92 13.76 -15.20 -12.56
CA ARG A 92 15.13 -14.93 -12.97
C ARG A 92 15.25 -13.80 -13.98
N SER A 93 14.31 -13.70 -14.92
CA SER A 93 14.33 -12.66 -15.95
C SER A 93 13.87 -11.31 -15.43
N TYR A 94 12.82 -11.27 -14.61
CA TYR A 94 12.18 -10.03 -14.17
C TYR A 94 12.71 -9.50 -12.84
N SER A 95 13.34 -10.34 -12.01
CA SER A 95 13.90 -9.92 -10.71
C SER A 95 15.07 -8.94 -10.84
N ARG A 96 15.75 -8.96 -11.99
CA ARG A 96 16.84 -8.02 -12.22
C ARG A 96 16.36 -6.57 -12.18
N GLY A 97 16.87 -5.81 -11.21
CA GLY A 97 16.47 -4.42 -11.01
C GLY A 97 15.13 -4.25 -10.29
N ALA A 98 14.52 -5.33 -9.78
CA ALA A 98 13.35 -5.21 -8.92
C ALA A 98 13.71 -4.46 -7.62
N GLN A 99 12.84 -3.54 -7.23
CA GLN A 99 13.03 -2.70 -6.05
C GLN A 99 12.02 -3.03 -4.95
N GLY A 100 10.96 -3.75 -5.29
CA GLY A 100 9.95 -4.26 -4.37
C GLY A 100 9.29 -5.51 -4.89
N ILE A 101 8.79 -6.36 -3.99
CA ILE A 101 8.13 -7.62 -4.32
C ILE A 101 6.87 -7.76 -3.49
N ILE A 102 5.77 -8.11 -4.13
CA ILE A 102 4.53 -8.49 -3.48
C ILE A 102 4.35 -9.99 -3.66
N LEU A 103 4.31 -10.71 -2.53
CA LEU A 103 3.99 -12.13 -2.47
C LEU A 103 2.49 -12.27 -2.22
N VAL A 104 1.79 -12.92 -3.14
CA VAL A 104 0.33 -13.05 -3.09
C VAL A 104 -0.08 -14.48 -2.80
N TYR A 105 -1.01 -14.65 -1.88
CA TYR A 105 -1.76 -15.89 -1.66
C TYR A 105 -3.26 -15.58 -1.59
N ASP A 106 -4.09 -16.59 -1.77
CA ASP A 106 -5.55 -16.49 -1.61
C ASP A 106 -5.94 -16.99 -0.22
N ILE A 107 -6.66 -16.18 0.57
CA ILE A 107 -7.10 -16.55 1.92
C ILE A 107 -8.04 -17.76 1.94
N THR A 108 -8.68 -18.07 0.80
CA THR A 108 -9.60 -19.21 0.62
C THR A 108 -8.91 -20.47 0.13
N ASN A 109 -7.61 -20.38 -0.20
CA ASN A 109 -6.82 -21.50 -0.72
C ASN A 109 -5.54 -21.71 0.09
N LYS A 110 -5.57 -22.71 0.97
CA LYS A 110 -4.42 -23.03 1.81
C LYS A 110 -3.18 -23.46 1.03
N TRP A 111 -3.34 -24.13 -0.10
CA TRP A 111 -2.22 -24.56 -0.94
C TRP A 111 -1.41 -23.39 -1.48
N SER A 112 -2.08 -22.28 -1.82
CA SER A 112 -1.40 -21.06 -2.26
C SER A 112 -0.55 -20.43 -1.15
N PHE A 113 -0.99 -20.55 0.10
CA PHE A 113 -0.22 -20.10 1.27
C PHE A 113 0.95 -21.03 1.57
N ASP A 114 0.74 -22.34 1.55
CA ASP A 114 1.79 -23.34 1.79
C ASP A 114 2.88 -23.27 0.71
N GLY A 115 2.52 -22.88 -0.52
CA GLY A 115 3.43 -22.64 -1.65
C GLY A 115 4.33 -21.41 -1.52
N LEU A 116 4.06 -20.49 -0.58
CA LEU A 116 4.82 -19.23 -0.42
C LEU A 116 6.32 -19.45 -0.17
N ASN A 117 6.69 -20.53 0.53
CA ASN A 117 8.10 -20.82 0.80
C ASN A 117 8.90 -21.07 -0.48
N ARG A 118 8.29 -21.70 -1.48
CA ARG A 118 8.90 -21.91 -2.80
C ARG A 118 9.16 -20.58 -3.49
N TRP A 119 8.14 -19.71 -3.52
CA TRP A 119 8.25 -18.38 -4.11
C TRP A 119 9.29 -17.51 -3.39
N LEU A 120 9.28 -17.55 -2.06
CA LEU A 120 10.23 -16.78 -1.25
C LEU A 120 11.69 -17.23 -1.51
N LYS A 121 11.93 -18.52 -1.64
CA LYS A 121 13.26 -19.07 -1.98
C LYS A 121 13.74 -18.57 -3.34
N GLU A 122 12.92 -18.67 -4.37
CA GLU A 122 13.24 -18.18 -5.72
C GLU A 122 13.53 -16.67 -5.74
N VAL A 123 12.71 -15.90 -5.00
CA VAL A 123 12.89 -14.46 -4.88
C VAL A 123 14.19 -14.11 -4.15
N GLU A 124 14.53 -14.81 -3.06
CA GLU A 124 15.77 -14.55 -2.33
C GLU A 124 17.00 -14.93 -3.13
N GLU A 125 16.93 -15.96 -3.97
CA GLU A 125 18.03 -16.36 -4.85
C GLU A 125 18.33 -15.32 -5.93
N HIS A 126 17.27 -14.69 -6.50
CA HIS A 126 17.42 -13.85 -7.68
C HIS A 126 17.33 -12.34 -7.39
N ALA A 127 16.76 -11.96 -6.25
CA ALA A 127 16.63 -10.58 -5.77
C ALA A 127 16.86 -10.49 -4.25
N PRO A 128 18.08 -10.81 -3.76
CA PRO A 128 18.35 -10.88 -2.33
C PRO A 128 18.15 -9.52 -1.65
N GLY A 129 17.53 -9.55 -0.47
CA GLY A 129 17.33 -8.36 0.36
C GLY A 129 16.39 -7.31 -0.24
N VAL A 130 15.68 -7.57 -1.33
CA VAL A 130 14.64 -6.66 -1.85
C VAL A 130 13.46 -6.65 -0.86
N PRO A 131 12.90 -5.48 -0.51
CA PRO A 131 11.73 -5.37 0.34
C PRO A 131 10.55 -6.18 -0.19
N LYS A 132 9.87 -6.87 0.72
CA LYS A 132 8.76 -7.75 0.41
C LYS A 132 7.55 -7.41 1.26
N VAL A 133 6.38 -7.53 0.66
CA VAL A 133 5.08 -7.44 1.33
C VAL A 133 4.30 -8.72 1.05
N LEU A 134 3.71 -9.30 2.08
CA LEU A 134 2.79 -10.43 1.96
C LEU A 134 1.37 -9.92 1.82
N VAL A 135 0.67 -10.42 0.81
CA VAL A 135 -0.70 -10.00 0.49
C VAL A 135 -1.62 -11.22 0.45
N GLY A 136 -2.59 -11.26 1.35
CA GLY A 136 -3.72 -12.20 1.32
C GLY A 136 -4.87 -11.59 0.52
N ASN A 137 -5.13 -12.15 -0.65
CA ASN A 137 -6.18 -11.67 -1.55
C ASN A 137 -7.54 -12.29 -1.22
N ARG A 138 -8.60 -11.69 -1.77
CA ARG A 138 -10.00 -12.11 -1.69
C ARG A 138 -10.61 -12.04 -0.30
N LEU A 139 -10.27 -11.00 0.47
CA LEU A 139 -10.84 -10.79 1.81
C LEU A 139 -12.38 -10.74 1.80
N HIS A 140 -13.02 -10.32 0.70
CA HIS A 140 -14.48 -10.40 0.54
C HIS A 140 -15.04 -11.82 0.63
N LEU A 141 -14.21 -12.86 0.45
CA LEU A 141 -14.57 -14.27 0.64
C LEU A 141 -14.16 -14.81 2.01
N ALA A 142 -14.07 -13.95 3.03
CA ALA A 142 -13.65 -14.35 4.38
C ALA A 142 -14.50 -15.47 4.99
N PHE A 143 -15.75 -15.64 4.55
CA PHE A 143 -16.61 -16.77 4.95
C PHE A 143 -16.13 -18.14 4.43
N LYS A 144 -15.26 -18.17 3.41
CA LYS A 144 -14.60 -19.39 2.90
C LYS A 144 -13.14 -19.48 3.34
N ARG A 145 -12.70 -18.69 4.29
CA ARG A 145 -11.31 -18.60 4.73
C ARG A 145 -10.74 -19.96 5.12
N GLN A 146 -9.58 -20.30 4.59
CA GLN A 146 -8.78 -21.47 4.95
C GLN A 146 -7.46 -21.10 5.65
N VAL A 147 -6.99 -19.86 5.47
CA VAL A 147 -5.76 -19.36 6.08
C VAL A 147 -6.13 -18.35 7.16
N ALA A 148 -5.79 -18.66 8.42
CA ALA A 148 -6.03 -17.73 9.52
C ALA A 148 -5.15 -16.48 9.40
N ALA A 149 -5.70 -15.28 9.62
CA ALA A 149 -4.95 -14.01 9.56
C ALA A 149 -3.71 -14.04 10.46
N LYS A 150 -3.84 -14.58 11.68
CA LYS A 150 -2.73 -14.73 12.63
C LYS A 150 -1.60 -15.63 12.08
N GLN A 151 -1.93 -16.64 11.29
CA GLN A 151 -0.94 -17.52 10.64
C GLN A 151 -0.14 -16.74 9.60
N ALA A 152 -0.81 -15.92 8.80
CA ALA A 152 -0.17 -15.07 7.80
C ALA A 152 0.71 -13.98 8.45
N GLU A 153 0.22 -13.34 9.52
CA GLU A 153 1.00 -12.36 10.29
C GLU A 153 2.28 -12.97 10.88
N LEU A 154 2.19 -14.17 11.46
CA LEU A 154 3.35 -14.88 11.99
C LEU A 154 4.34 -15.25 10.89
N TYR A 155 3.87 -15.71 9.75
CA TYR A 155 4.71 -16.01 8.60
C TYR A 155 5.43 -14.75 8.09
N ALA A 156 4.70 -13.66 7.92
CA ALA A 156 5.26 -12.39 7.49
C ALA A 156 6.31 -11.85 8.48
N SER A 157 6.01 -11.88 9.77
CA SER A 157 6.93 -11.45 10.84
C SER A 157 8.24 -12.25 10.84
N ARG A 158 8.17 -13.58 10.71
CA ARG A 158 9.36 -14.44 10.62
C ARG A 158 10.25 -14.10 9.43
N ASN A 159 9.65 -13.69 8.32
CA ASN A 159 10.34 -13.34 7.07
C ASN A 159 10.57 -11.84 6.91
N LYS A 160 10.34 -11.04 7.96
CA LYS A 160 10.55 -9.57 7.97
C LYS A 160 9.75 -8.86 6.88
N MET A 161 8.52 -9.28 6.64
CA MET A 161 7.60 -8.71 5.67
C MET A 161 6.47 -7.98 6.38
N ALA A 162 5.95 -6.90 5.78
CA ALA A 162 4.64 -6.37 6.14
C ALA A 162 3.55 -7.31 5.58
N CYS A 163 2.41 -7.40 6.28
CA CYS A 163 1.30 -8.26 5.91
C CYS A 163 0.03 -7.45 5.73
N PHE A 164 -0.66 -7.66 4.61
CA PHE A 164 -1.94 -7.06 4.30
C PHE A 164 -2.92 -8.13 3.83
N GLU A 165 -4.17 -8.01 4.24
CA GLU A 165 -5.29 -8.68 3.60
C GLU A 165 -6.03 -7.66 2.77
N ILE A 166 -6.32 -7.99 1.51
CA ILE A 166 -6.89 -7.09 0.53
C ILE A 166 -8.16 -7.64 -0.11
N SER A 167 -8.97 -6.74 -0.62
CA SER A 167 -10.14 -7.08 -1.44
C SER A 167 -10.23 -6.17 -2.65
N PRO A 168 -9.87 -6.65 -3.84
CA PRO A 168 -10.05 -5.88 -5.08
C PRO A 168 -11.50 -5.50 -5.34
N LEU A 169 -12.44 -6.37 -4.98
CA LEU A 169 -13.88 -6.11 -5.14
C LEU A 169 -14.39 -4.92 -4.32
N CYS A 170 -13.79 -4.68 -3.15
CA CYS A 170 -14.18 -3.62 -2.22
C CYS A 170 -13.18 -2.47 -2.18
N ASP A 171 -12.20 -2.44 -3.08
CA ASP A 171 -11.08 -1.47 -3.09
C ASP A 171 -10.42 -1.30 -1.71
N PHE A 172 -10.22 -2.43 -1.00
CA PHE A 172 -9.74 -2.43 0.37
C PHE A 172 -8.26 -2.82 0.46
N ASN A 173 -7.44 -1.99 1.09
CA ASN A 173 -6.01 -2.16 1.38
C ASN A 173 -5.08 -2.38 0.15
N ILE A 174 -5.57 -2.20 -1.09
CA ILE A 174 -4.73 -2.40 -2.28
C ILE A 174 -3.66 -1.32 -2.32
N ARG A 175 -4.07 -0.05 -2.33
CA ARG A 175 -3.14 1.09 -2.38
C ARG A 175 -2.20 1.11 -1.19
N GLU A 176 -2.70 0.78 0.00
CA GLU A 176 -1.94 0.74 1.24
C GLU A 176 -0.77 -0.25 1.15
N SER A 177 -1.01 -1.44 0.60
CA SER A 177 0.02 -2.47 0.42
C SER A 177 1.14 -2.02 -0.54
N PHE A 178 0.78 -1.36 -1.64
CA PHE A 178 1.75 -0.81 -2.58
C PHE A 178 2.48 0.43 -2.04
N CYS A 179 1.80 1.29 -1.28
CA CYS A 179 2.42 2.43 -0.60
C CYS A 179 3.45 1.98 0.43
N GLU A 180 3.14 0.95 1.21
CA GLU A 180 4.08 0.40 2.20
C GLU A 180 5.30 -0.21 1.51
N LEU A 181 5.10 -1.00 0.46
CA LEU A 181 6.22 -1.53 -0.33
C LEU A 181 7.10 -0.42 -0.92
N ALA A 182 6.47 0.61 -1.49
CA ALA A 182 7.20 1.75 -2.06
C ALA A 182 8.01 2.48 -0.98
N ARG A 183 7.44 2.67 0.22
CA ARG A 183 8.13 3.27 1.37
C ARG A 183 9.36 2.45 1.77
N MET A 184 9.21 1.13 1.89
CA MET A 184 10.32 0.23 2.21
C MET A 184 11.41 0.26 1.12
N ALA A 185 11.04 0.29 -0.15
CA ALA A 185 11.97 0.34 -1.29
C ALA A 185 12.76 1.65 -1.31
N LEU A 186 12.11 2.77 -1.09
CA LEU A 186 12.75 4.09 -1.04
C LEU A 186 13.65 4.24 0.18
N HIS A 187 13.24 3.69 1.31
CA HIS A 187 14.06 3.65 2.53
C HIS A 187 15.35 2.84 2.31
N ARG A 188 15.24 1.65 1.72
CA ARG A 188 16.41 0.80 1.38
C ARG A 188 17.41 1.53 0.48
N ASN A 189 16.91 2.26 -0.51
CA ASN A 189 17.75 2.99 -1.46
C ASN A 189 18.38 4.27 -0.87
N GLY A 190 18.18 4.55 0.42
CA GLY A 190 18.69 5.76 1.09
C GLY A 190 18.04 7.05 0.61
N MET A 191 17.03 6.96 -0.26
CA MET A 191 16.35 8.13 -0.84
C MET A 191 15.54 8.90 0.20
N GLU A 192 15.13 8.27 1.29
CA GLU A 192 14.45 8.92 2.40
C GLU A 192 15.32 10.00 3.07
N ARG A 193 16.64 9.80 3.12
CA ARG A 193 17.57 10.80 3.65
C ARG A 193 17.58 12.08 2.80
N ILE A 194 17.49 11.94 1.48
CA ILE A 194 17.42 13.08 0.55
C ILE A 194 16.10 13.85 0.75
N TRP A 195 15.02 13.18 1.13
CA TRP A 195 13.74 13.83 1.39
C TRP A 195 13.72 14.58 2.72
N ARG A 196 14.34 14.01 3.76
CA ARG A 196 14.32 14.59 5.10
C ARG A 196 15.31 15.74 5.27
N THR A 197 16.41 15.74 4.53
CA THR A 197 17.50 16.71 4.78
C THR A 197 17.27 18.08 4.15
N ASN A 198 16.40 18.22 3.13
CA ASN A 198 16.27 19.47 2.37
C ASN A 198 14.85 20.04 2.28
N LYS A 199 13.84 19.42 2.90
CA LYS A 199 12.49 19.99 2.89
C LYS A 199 12.24 20.72 4.20
N VAL A 200 12.37 22.04 4.18
CA VAL A 200 11.71 22.88 5.19
C VAL A 200 10.22 22.64 5.04
N LEU A 201 9.60 21.98 6.02
CA LEU A 201 8.16 21.75 6.02
C LEU A 201 7.46 23.10 5.93
N SER A 202 6.49 23.22 5.04
CA SER A 202 5.66 24.42 4.96
C SER A 202 4.95 24.64 6.32
N LEU A 203 4.67 25.88 6.65
CA LEU A 203 3.92 26.19 7.87
C LEU A 203 2.60 25.42 7.91
N GLN A 204 1.93 25.29 6.78
CA GLN A 204 0.70 24.51 6.62
C GLN A 204 0.89 23.05 7.00
N GLU A 205 1.97 22.42 6.55
CA GLU A 205 2.29 21.03 6.85
C GLU A 205 2.66 20.81 8.33
N LEU A 206 3.39 21.78 8.93
CA LEU A 206 3.69 21.78 10.37
C LEU A 206 2.42 21.92 11.22
N CYS A 207 1.50 22.81 10.82
CA CYS A 207 0.21 22.99 11.48
C CYS A 207 -0.64 21.72 11.39
N CYS A 208 -0.76 21.13 10.19
CA CYS A 208 -1.49 19.86 9.99
C CYS A 208 -0.92 18.75 10.85
N ARG A 209 0.40 18.60 10.89
CA ARG A 209 1.09 17.61 11.72
C ARG A 209 0.84 17.83 13.21
N SER A 210 0.85 19.08 13.67
CA SER A 210 0.59 19.41 15.07
C SER A 210 -0.87 19.12 15.46
N ILE A 211 -1.82 19.46 14.61
CA ILE A 211 -3.25 19.20 14.84
C ILE A 211 -3.52 17.70 14.83
N CYS A 212 -3.05 16.96 13.81
CA CYS A 212 -3.27 15.52 13.68
C CYS A 212 -2.62 14.67 14.79
N ARG A 213 -1.59 15.20 15.47
CA ARG A 213 -1.02 14.52 16.67
C ARG A 213 -1.94 14.56 17.88
N ARG A 214 -2.84 15.53 17.96
CA ARG A 214 -3.71 15.78 19.12
C ARG A 214 -5.18 15.47 18.83
N THR A 215 -5.55 15.27 17.57
CA THR A 215 -6.93 15.14 17.12
C THR A 215 -7.09 13.86 16.33
N ASN A 216 -8.13 13.10 16.62
CA ASN A 216 -8.48 11.90 15.83
C ASN A 216 -9.17 12.32 14.53
N VAL A 217 -9.03 11.53 13.45
CA VAL A 217 -9.68 11.76 12.15
C VAL A 217 -11.18 12.03 12.30
N TYR A 218 -11.85 11.30 13.19
CA TYR A 218 -13.29 11.44 13.46
C TYR A 218 -13.68 12.73 14.20
N THR A 219 -12.74 13.37 14.89
CA THR A 219 -12.99 14.61 15.64
C THR A 219 -12.58 15.87 14.89
N ILE A 220 -12.03 15.73 13.68
CA ILE A 220 -11.66 16.88 12.83
C ILE A 220 -12.88 17.76 12.52
N ASP A 221 -14.05 17.15 12.39
CA ASP A 221 -15.30 17.88 12.09
C ASP A 221 -15.79 18.78 13.22
N SER A 222 -15.48 18.44 14.46
CA SER A 222 -15.84 19.25 15.63
C SER A 222 -14.91 20.45 15.84
N LEU A 223 -13.79 20.53 15.11
CA LEU A 223 -12.86 21.66 15.22
C LEU A 223 -13.51 22.95 14.66
N PRO A 224 -13.27 24.12 15.29
CA PRO A 224 -13.75 25.42 14.81
C PRO A 224 -12.89 25.92 13.62
N LEU A 225 -12.90 25.18 12.51
CA LEU A 225 -12.12 25.46 11.30
C LEU A 225 -13.04 25.55 10.08
N PRO A 226 -12.65 26.32 9.04
CA PRO A 226 -13.37 26.36 7.78
C PRO A 226 -13.46 24.98 7.10
N PRO A 227 -14.53 24.68 6.34
CA PRO A 227 -14.72 23.39 5.69
C PRO A 227 -13.58 22.96 4.79
N SER A 228 -12.97 23.88 4.05
CA SER A 228 -11.81 23.64 3.19
C SER A 228 -10.60 23.16 3.97
N VAL A 229 -10.34 23.72 5.15
CA VAL A 229 -9.24 23.33 6.03
C VAL A 229 -9.52 21.95 6.66
N LYS A 230 -10.77 21.68 7.04
CA LYS A 230 -11.17 20.35 7.55
C LYS A 230 -10.97 19.25 6.51
N SER A 231 -11.36 19.50 5.26
CA SER A 231 -11.14 18.58 4.14
C SER A 231 -9.66 18.31 3.92
N TYR A 232 -8.83 19.34 3.93
CA TYR A 232 -7.37 19.21 3.79
C TYR A 232 -6.75 18.42 4.97
N LEU A 233 -7.17 18.71 6.21
CA LEU A 233 -6.70 17.98 7.40
C LEU A 233 -7.08 16.50 7.37
N ARG A 234 -8.27 16.14 6.89
CA ARG A 234 -8.67 14.76 6.71
C ARG A 234 -7.78 14.05 5.69
N SER A 235 -7.57 14.66 4.53
CA SER A 235 -6.68 14.12 3.51
C SER A 235 -5.27 13.92 4.06
N TYR A 236 -4.75 14.90 4.79
CA TYR A 236 -3.43 14.81 5.42
C TYR A 236 -3.36 13.70 6.48
N ALA A 237 -4.38 13.57 7.33
CA ALA A 237 -4.44 12.55 8.37
C ALA A 237 -4.49 11.14 7.80
N LEU A 238 -5.19 10.93 6.69
CA LEU A 238 -5.29 9.63 6.02
C LEU A 238 -4.01 9.25 5.27
N THR A 239 -3.25 10.25 4.78
CA THR A 239 -2.03 10.00 4.00
C THR A 239 -0.76 9.97 4.86
N SER A 240 -0.78 10.51 6.09
CA SER A 240 0.41 10.53 6.94
C SER A 240 0.51 9.26 7.78
N SER A 241 1.61 8.50 7.60
CA SER A 241 1.90 7.24 8.30
C SER A 241 1.92 7.34 9.84
N GLN A 242 2.00 8.53 10.41
CA GLN A 242 1.93 8.72 11.86
C GLN A 242 0.51 8.60 12.42
N CYS A 243 -0.52 8.86 11.61
CA CYS A 243 -1.91 8.70 12.04
C CYS A 243 -2.38 7.24 11.96
N LEU A 244 -1.85 6.44 11.04
CA LEU A 244 -2.15 5.00 10.97
C LEU A 244 -1.78 4.28 12.28
N ASN A 245 -0.63 4.58 12.87
CA ASN A 245 -0.23 4.00 14.16
C ASN A 245 -1.12 4.48 15.31
N THR A 246 -1.64 5.69 15.27
CA THR A 246 -2.55 6.21 16.31
C THR A 246 -3.94 5.59 16.17
N VAL A 247 -4.41 5.36 14.96
CA VAL A 247 -5.71 4.68 14.69
C VAL A 247 -5.64 3.21 15.10
N LEU A 248 -4.54 2.52 14.79
CA LEU A 248 -4.33 1.11 15.20
C LEU A 248 -4.21 0.97 16.72
N ASN A 249 -3.49 1.88 17.40
CA ASN A 249 -3.37 1.85 18.86
C ASN A 249 -4.69 2.23 19.56
N ASN A 250 -5.48 3.13 19.00
CA ASN A 250 -6.79 3.48 19.56
C ASN A 250 -7.83 2.38 19.35
N SER A 251 -7.83 1.69 18.21
CA SER A 251 -8.68 0.52 18.00
C SER A 251 -8.32 -0.64 18.93
N ALA A 252 -7.04 -0.84 19.22
CA ALA A 252 -6.59 -1.83 20.20
C ALA A 252 -6.98 -1.45 21.65
N SER A 253 -6.98 -0.16 22.02
CA SER A 253 -7.42 0.32 23.33
C SER A 253 -8.93 0.25 23.49
N ILE A 254 -9.71 0.55 22.45
CA ILE A 254 -11.17 0.40 22.42
C ILE A 254 -11.57 -1.07 22.56
N ALA A 255 -10.87 -1.97 21.87
CA ALA A 255 -11.11 -3.42 21.99
C ALA A 255 -10.75 -3.96 23.38
N LYS A 256 -9.72 -3.44 24.05
CA LYS A 256 -9.40 -3.78 25.46
C LYS A 256 -10.45 -3.25 26.41
N ASN A 257 -10.96 -2.04 26.24
CA ASN A 257 -12.01 -1.47 27.09
C ASN A 257 -13.37 -2.15 26.91
N LEU A 258 -13.69 -2.64 25.71
CA LEU A 258 -14.89 -3.46 25.48
C LEU A 258 -14.76 -4.84 26.15
N LYS A 259 -13.58 -5.46 26.11
CA LYS A 259 -13.36 -6.75 26.82
C LYS A 259 -13.39 -6.61 28.33
N SER A 260 -12.92 -5.49 28.90
CA SER A 260 -13.00 -5.24 30.34
C SER A 260 -14.45 -4.99 30.82
N LYS A 261 -15.26 -4.29 30.02
CA LYS A 261 -16.68 -4.06 30.35
C LYS A 261 -17.54 -5.34 30.26
N THR A 262 -17.24 -6.24 29.33
CA THR A 262 -17.90 -7.54 29.24
C THR A 262 -17.48 -8.49 30.36
N ALA A 263 -16.21 -8.49 30.80
CA ALA A 263 -15.76 -9.30 31.94
C ALA A 263 -16.38 -8.85 33.23
N THR A 264 -16.60 -7.56 33.48
CA THR A 264 -17.26 -7.04 34.70
C THR A 264 -18.75 -7.37 34.73
N SER A 265 -19.41 -7.48 33.58
CA SER A 265 -20.82 -7.87 33.49
C SER A 265 -21.07 -9.37 33.78
N TYR A 266 -20.09 -10.23 33.55
CA TYR A 266 -20.21 -11.67 33.87
C TYR A 266 -19.95 -12.00 35.33
N HIS A 267 -19.17 -11.19 36.05
CA HIS A 267 -18.97 -11.41 37.50
C HIS A 267 -20.15 -10.97 38.38
N LEU A 268 -21.02 -10.09 37.89
CA LEU A 268 -22.20 -9.63 38.62
C LEU A 268 -23.43 -10.56 38.51
N LYS A 269 -23.41 -11.58 37.64
CA LYS A 269 -24.53 -12.54 37.48
C LYS A 269 -24.32 -13.87 38.19
N HIS A 270 -23.20 -14.13 38.85
CA HIS A 270 -22.95 -15.41 39.55
C HIS A 270 -23.06 -15.35 41.07
N ASN A 271 -23.42 -14.19 41.67
CA ASN A 271 -23.50 -14.05 43.14
C ASN A 271 -24.92 -13.97 43.73
N VAL A 272 -25.93 -14.39 42.96
CA VAL A 272 -27.30 -14.50 43.49
C VAL A 272 -27.87 -15.88 43.17
N ARG A 273 -27.35 -16.91 43.81
CA ARG A 273 -28.07 -18.19 44.08
C ARG A 273 -27.22 -19.05 45.02
N ASN A 274 -27.27 -18.77 46.31
CA ASN A 274 -27.14 -19.77 47.37
C ASN A 274 -27.65 -19.12 48.66
N GLY A 275 -28.89 -19.35 48.93
CA GLY A 275 -29.52 -18.95 50.19
C GLY A 275 -30.81 -19.72 50.42
N CYS A 276 -30.71 -20.71 51.29
CA CYS A 276 -31.75 -21.33 52.08
C CYS A 276 -32.83 -22.21 51.44
N VAL A 277 -32.72 -23.50 51.77
CA VAL A 277 -33.88 -24.22 52.30
C VAL A 277 -33.41 -25.06 53.47
N ILE A 278 -33.95 -24.78 54.66
CA ILE A 278 -34.08 -25.69 55.78
C ILE A 278 -35.56 -25.67 56.12
N SER A 279 -36.19 -26.80 56.08
CA SER A 279 -37.11 -27.55 56.84
C SER A 279 -38.08 -28.36 56.02
#